data_e482d15c4dfb47dcf75a4086baebc0e4
#
_entry.id   e482d15c4dfb47dcf75a4086baebc0e4
#
_cell.length_a   1.000
_cell.length_b   1.000
_cell.length_c   1.000
_cell.angle_alpha   90.00
_cell.angle_beta   90.00
_cell.angle_gamma   90.00
#
_symmetry.space_group_name_H-M   'P 1'
#
loop_
_entity.id
_entity.type
_entity.pdbx_description
1 polymer ?
#
loop_
_entity_poly.entity_id
_entity_poly.type
_entity_poly.pdbx_seq_one_letter_code
_entity_poly.pdbx_strand_id
1 'polypeptide(L)'
;MKKLILVTIIFLNLNTKVISSEIYGIPVITDGDTIKISNNKVRLHGIDAPEKKQKCTKNKKKYNCGTVATEALIKKINKNAVKCLTQKRKDRYNRFIGVCFLGKEDLNKWMVRSGHAIAYRRYSKDYILDEEFAKINKFGLWSGSFIKPEKWRKMN
;
A
#
# COMPACT_ATOMS: atom_id res chain seq x y z
N MET A 1 40.31 34.14 41.04
CA MET A 1 39.23 34.37 40.11
C MET A 1 39.25 33.24 39.04
N LYS A 2 38.35 32.24 39.16
CA LYS A 2 38.28 31.12 38.22
C LYS A 2 37.34 31.50 37.07
N LYS A 3 37.87 31.60 35.85
CA LYS A 3 37.07 31.84 34.63
C LYS A 3 36.33 30.55 34.25
N LEU A 4 35.00 30.58 34.30
CA LEU A 4 34.12 29.49 33.85
C LEU A 4 34.00 29.62 32.32
N ILE A 5 34.54 28.64 31.58
CA ILE A 5 34.42 28.57 30.12
C ILE A 5 33.12 27.81 29.83
N LEU A 6 32.12 28.53 29.32
CA LEU A 6 30.83 27.95 28.89
C LEU A 6 31.03 27.35 27.49
N VAL A 7 31.10 26.01 27.39
CA VAL A 7 31.17 25.31 26.12
C VAL A 7 29.75 25.14 25.62
N THR A 8 29.35 25.92 24.61
CA THR A 8 28.06 25.79 23.94
C THR A 8 28.15 24.66 22.93
N ILE A 9 27.53 23.52 23.23
CA ILE A 9 27.43 22.41 22.30
C ILE A 9 26.31 22.72 21.31
N ILE A 10 26.66 23.06 20.06
CA ILE A 10 25.73 23.25 18.97
C ILE A 10 25.37 21.86 18.44
N PHE A 11 24.16 21.38 18.74
CA PHE A 11 23.58 20.18 18.09
C PHE A 11 23.23 20.52 16.63
N LEU A 12 24.09 20.14 15.69
CA LEU A 12 23.76 20.12 14.28
C LEU A 12 22.74 19.00 14.04
N ASN A 13 21.46 19.35 13.89
CA ASN A 13 20.43 18.42 13.38
C ASN A 13 20.74 18.13 11.92
N LEU A 14 21.47 17.07 11.65
CA LEU A 14 21.62 16.49 10.31
C LEU A 14 20.29 15.87 9.92
N ASN A 15 19.45 16.66 9.23
CA ASN A 15 18.28 16.13 8.51
C ASN A 15 18.80 15.21 7.40
N THR A 16 18.96 13.93 7.66
CA THR A 16 19.21 12.93 6.64
C THR A 16 17.95 12.83 5.78
N LYS A 17 17.95 13.47 4.61
CA LYS A 17 16.95 13.23 3.58
C LYS A 17 16.96 11.74 3.26
N VAL A 18 15.92 11.02 3.66
CA VAL A 18 15.68 9.67 3.16
C VAL A 18 15.41 9.80 1.67
N ILE A 19 16.43 9.51 0.86
CA ILE A 19 16.32 9.59 -0.59
C ILE A 19 15.46 8.40 -1.02
N SER A 20 14.18 8.65 -1.27
CA SER A 20 13.30 7.71 -1.97
C SER A 20 13.59 7.78 -3.48
N SER A 21 13.51 6.66 -4.17
CA SER A 21 13.52 6.66 -5.63
C SER A 21 12.10 6.86 -6.15
N GLU A 22 11.97 7.61 -7.24
CA GLU A 22 10.71 7.85 -7.92
C GLU A 22 10.60 6.95 -9.16
N ILE A 23 9.45 6.29 -9.32
CA ILE A 23 9.09 5.53 -10.51
C ILE A 23 7.80 6.13 -11.05
N TYR A 24 7.81 6.55 -12.32
CA TYR A 24 6.68 7.22 -12.96
C TYR A 24 6.35 6.57 -14.30
N GLY A 25 5.06 6.44 -14.62
CA GLY A 25 4.58 5.96 -15.91
C GLY A 25 3.20 5.30 -15.83
N ILE A 26 2.68 4.83 -16.97
CA ILE A 26 1.41 4.09 -17.03
C ILE A 26 1.66 2.67 -16.55
N PRO A 27 0.99 2.20 -15.48
CA PRO A 27 1.24 0.88 -14.95
C PRO A 27 0.43 -0.20 -15.66
N VAL A 28 1.00 -1.42 -15.68
CA VAL A 28 0.25 -2.67 -15.83
C VAL A 28 -0.05 -3.20 -14.43
N ILE A 29 -1.30 -3.48 -14.13
CA ILE A 29 -1.74 -3.95 -12.81
C ILE A 29 -1.58 -5.47 -12.76
N THR A 30 -0.80 -5.97 -11.80
CA THR A 30 -0.58 -7.40 -11.59
C THR A 30 -1.69 -7.99 -10.72
N ASP A 31 -1.96 -7.33 -9.60
CA ASP A 31 -3.00 -7.67 -8.63
C ASP A 31 -3.42 -6.43 -7.82
N GLY A 32 -4.24 -6.60 -6.78
CA GLY A 32 -4.78 -5.47 -6.00
C GLY A 32 -3.76 -4.66 -5.22
N ASP A 33 -2.50 -5.07 -5.13
CA ASP A 33 -1.46 -4.36 -4.39
C ASP A 33 -0.08 -4.41 -5.05
N THR A 34 -0.01 -4.86 -6.29
CA THR A 34 1.23 -4.91 -7.08
C THR A 34 0.99 -4.40 -8.49
N ILE A 35 1.79 -3.40 -8.88
CA ILE A 35 1.77 -2.81 -10.21
C ILE A 35 3.14 -2.91 -10.88
N LYS A 36 3.19 -2.84 -12.20
CA LYS A 36 4.43 -2.81 -12.99
C LYS A 36 4.45 -1.55 -13.84
N ILE A 37 5.46 -0.69 -13.64
CA ILE A 37 5.72 0.50 -14.45
C ILE A 37 7.02 0.25 -15.22
N SER A 38 6.94 0.17 -16.56
CA SER A 38 8.04 -0.29 -17.41
C SER A 38 8.56 -1.65 -16.91
N ASN A 39 9.83 -1.77 -16.55
CA ASN A 39 10.40 -3.01 -16.00
C ASN A 39 10.41 -3.10 -14.48
N ASN A 40 9.84 -2.12 -13.79
CA ASN A 40 9.87 -2.05 -12.33
C ASN A 40 8.56 -2.58 -11.73
N LYS A 41 8.63 -3.67 -10.96
CA LYS A 41 7.51 -4.12 -10.13
C LYS A 41 7.50 -3.31 -8.84
N VAL A 42 6.34 -2.77 -8.47
CA VAL A 42 6.12 -2.01 -7.23
C VAL A 42 5.01 -2.68 -6.42
N ARG A 43 5.34 -3.08 -5.19
CA ARG A 43 4.39 -3.53 -4.17
C ARG A 43 3.91 -2.31 -3.40
N LEU A 44 2.62 -2.08 -3.36
CA LEU A 44 2.01 -0.99 -2.61
C LEU A 44 2.27 -1.17 -1.11
N HIS A 45 2.97 -0.22 -0.49
CA HIS A 45 3.39 -0.29 0.91
C HIS A 45 2.20 -0.21 1.87
N GLY A 46 2.28 -0.96 2.97
CA GLY A 46 1.35 -0.84 4.09
C GLY A 46 -0.06 -1.38 3.85
N ILE A 47 -0.33 -1.99 2.70
CA ILE A 47 -1.62 -2.60 2.37
C ILE A 47 -1.47 -4.08 2.00
N ASP A 48 -2.56 -4.84 2.13
CA ASP A 48 -2.63 -6.25 1.75
C ASP A 48 -3.96 -6.52 1.05
N ALA A 49 -3.93 -6.69 -0.27
CA ALA A 49 -5.11 -7.00 -1.07
C ALA A 49 -5.33 -8.52 -1.15
N PRO A 50 -6.58 -8.98 -1.35
CA PRO A 50 -6.84 -10.38 -1.62
C PRO A 50 -6.06 -10.88 -2.83
N GLU A 51 -5.52 -12.09 -2.73
CA GLU A 51 -4.82 -12.74 -3.82
C GLU A 51 -5.75 -12.97 -5.02
N LYS A 52 -5.22 -12.93 -6.23
CA LYS A 52 -6.02 -12.99 -7.47
C LYS A 52 -7.02 -14.16 -7.51
N LYS A 53 -6.66 -15.32 -6.93
CA LYS A 53 -7.51 -16.51 -6.86
C LYS A 53 -8.36 -16.58 -5.58
N GLN A 54 -8.21 -15.60 -4.68
CA GLN A 54 -8.91 -15.61 -3.41
C GLN A 54 -10.40 -15.35 -3.59
N LYS A 55 -11.20 -16.15 -2.86
CA LYS A 55 -12.66 -16.02 -2.80
C LYS A 55 -13.09 -15.50 -1.44
N CYS A 56 -14.10 -14.65 -1.45
CA CYS A 56 -14.77 -14.09 -0.28
C CYS A 56 -16.27 -14.41 -0.36
N THR A 57 -17.03 -14.13 0.72
CA THR A 57 -18.47 -14.38 0.76
C THR A 57 -19.20 -13.08 1.03
N LYS A 58 -20.26 -12.80 0.24
CA LYS A 58 -21.21 -11.70 0.46
C LYS A 58 -22.62 -12.22 0.23
N ASN A 59 -23.54 -11.91 1.13
CA ASN A 59 -24.94 -12.40 1.07
C ASN A 59 -25.01 -13.91 0.84
N LYS A 60 -24.19 -14.68 1.58
CA LYS A 60 -24.08 -16.16 1.48
C LYS A 60 -23.56 -16.66 0.11
N LYS A 61 -23.19 -15.79 -0.83
CA LYS A 61 -22.64 -16.15 -2.14
C LYS A 61 -21.12 -15.91 -2.18
N LYS A 62 -20.38 -16.88 -2.75
CA LYS A 62 -18.94 -16.74 -3.00
C LYS A 62 -18.68 -15.86 -4.22
N TYR A 63 -17.66 -15.01 -4.16
CA TYR A 63 -17.20 -14.19 -5.28
C TYR A 63 -15.66 -14.07 -5.28
N ASN A 64 -15.07 -13.75 -6.42
CA ASN A 64 -13.62 -13.62 -6.60
C ASN A 64 -13.15 -12.24 -6.11
N CYS A 65 -12.94 -12.07 -4.81
CA CYS A 65 -12.57 -10.78 -4.23
C CYS A 65 -11.18 -10.29 -4.66
N GLY A 66 -10.24 -11.19 -4.97
CA GLY A 66 -8.95 -10.81 -5.52
C GLY A 66 -9.06 -10.20 -6.92
N THR A 67 -9.89 -10.77 -7.79
CA THR A 67 -10.20 -10.20 -9.11
C THR A 67 -10.86 -8.84 -8.95
N VAL A 68 -11.86 -8.71 -8.07
CA VAL A 68 -12.55 -7.45 -7.80
C VAL A 68 -11.59 -6.36 -7.33
N ALA A 69 -10.64 -6.68 -6.43
CA ALA A 69 -9.63 -5.72 -5.97
C ALA A 69 -8.71 -5.27 -7.13
N THR A 70 -8.28 -6.21 -7.98
CA THR A 70 -7.45 -5.93 -9.16
C THR A 70 -8.18 -5.03 -10.15
N GLU A 71 -9.43 -5.35 -10.49
CA GLU A 71 -10.26 -4.57 -11.41
C GLU A 71 -10.57 -3.17 -10.88
N ALA A 72 -10.79 -3.05 -9.57
CA ALA A 72 -10.99 -1.76 -8.93
C ALA A 72 -9.77 -0.85 -9.11
N LEU A 73 -8.55 -1.37 -8.92
CA LEU A 73 -7.32 -0.62 -9.14
C LEU A 73 -7.12 -0.25 -10.61
N ILE A 74 -7.40 -1.18 -11.54
CA ILE A 74 -7.38 -0.93 -13.00
C ILE A 74 -8.33 0.22 -13.35
N LYS A 75 -9.58 0.14 -12.89
CA LYS A 75 -10.61 1.15 -13.14
C LYS A 75 -10.23 2.51 -12.53
N LYS A 76 -9.67 2.51 -11.32
CA LYS A 76 -9.23 3.72 -10.63
C LYS A 76 -8.14 4.46 -11.41
N ILE A 77 -7.14 3.73 -11.87
CA ILE A 77 -6.01 4.30 -12.62
C ILE A 77 -6.42 4.68 -14.04
N ASN A 78 -7.28 3.90 -14.68
CA ASN A 78 -7.86 4.20 -16.01
C ASN A 78 -6.82 4.67 -17.04
N LYS A 79 -5.72 3.90 -17.20
CA LYS A 79 -4.61 4.18 -18.13
C LYS A 79 -3.85 5.49 -17.87
N ASN A 80 -4.06 6.16 -16.75
CA ASN A 80 -3.29 7.34 -16.37
C ASN A 80 -1.91 6.96 -15.83
N ALA A 81 -0.97 7.88 -15.93
CA ALA A 81 0.34 7.72 -15.33
C ALA A 81 0.26 7.81 -13.80
N VAL A 82 1.02 6.97 -13.14
CA VAL A 82 1.14 6.84 -11.69
C VAL A 82 2.56 7.17 -11.27
N LYS A 83 2.70 7.91 -10.17
CA LYS A 83 3.96 8.20 -9.52
C LYS A 83 4.09 7.36 -8.25
N CYS A 84 5.18 6.58 -8.12
CA CYS A 84 5.49 5.82 -6.93
C CYS A 84 6.76 6.33 -6.26
N LEU A 85 6.67 6.68 -4.98
CA LEU A 85 7.81 6.97 -4.12
C LEU A 85 8.22 5.67 -3.44
N THR A 86 9.42 5.16 -3.75
CA THR A 86 9.83 3.81 -3.37
C THR A 86 11.05 3.81 -2.46
N GLN A 87 11.18 2.78 -1.65
CA GLN A 87 12.41 2.47 -0.95
C GLN A 87 13.50 2.08 -1.96
N LYS A 88 14.77 2.36 -1.63
CA LYS A 88 15.90 1.99 -2.49
C LYS A 88 16.08 0.49 -2.65
N ARG A 89 15.80 -0.28 -1.58
CA ARG A 89 15.97 -1.74 -1.58
C ARG A 89 14.70 -2.43 -2.04
N LYS A 90 14.86 -3.43 -2.88
CA LYS A 90 13.79 -4.33 -3.29
C LYS A 90 13.56 -5.41 -2.23
N ASP A 91 12.35 -5.96 -2.23
CA ASP A 91 12.03 -7.12 -1.42
C ASP A 91 12.64 -8.43 -2.02
N ARG A 92 12.43 -9.55 -1.31
CA ARG A 92 12.91 -10.87 -1.75
C ARG A 92 12.31 -11.34 -3.09
N TYR A 93 11.25 -10.72 -3.56
CA TYR A 93 10.61 -11.00 -4.84
C TYR A 93 11.01 -10.00 -5.93
N ASN A 94 12.09 -9.25 -5.70
CA ASN A 94 12.63 -8.25 -6.63
C ASN A 94 11.64 -7.11 -6.95
N ARG A 95 10.76 -6.76 -5.99
CA ARG A 95 9.82 -5.63 -6.11
C ARG A 95 10.30 -4.44 -5.29
N PHE A 96 10.13 -3.25 -5.81
CA PHE A 96 10.21 -2.04 -5.00
C PHE A 96 9.01 -1.96 -4.06
N ILE A 97 9.21 -1.42 -2.86
CA ILE A 97 8.13 -1.15 -1.91
C ILE A 97 7.88 0.34 -1.92
N GLY A 98 6.64 0.77 -2.17
CA GLY A 98 6.36 2.19 -2.34
C GLY A 98 4.93 2.63 -2.10
N VAL A 99 4.76 3.94 -1.93
CA VAL A 99 3.47 4.61 -1.94
C VAL A 99 3.26 5.20 -3.32
N CYS A 100 2.15 4.88 -3.95
CA CYS A 100 1.85 5.24 -5.32
C CYS A 100 0.71 6.26 -5.39
N PHE A 101 0.81 7.22 -6.30
CA PHE A 101 -0.10 8.34 -6.41
C PHE A 101 -0.67 8.45 -7.83
N LEU A 102 -1.97 8.67 -7.92
CA LEU A 102 -2.65 9.14 -9.12
C LEU A 102 -2.92 10.64 -8.96
N GLY A 103 -2.12 11.48 -9.63
CA GLY A 103 -2.07 12.89 -9.32
C GLY A 103 -1.64 13.13 -7.88
N LYS A 104 -2.53 13.69 -7.05
CA LYS A 104 -2.29 13.91 -5.61
C LYS A 104 -2.87 12.83 -4.71
N GLU A 105 -3.65 11.89 -5.28
CA GLU A 105 -4.35 10.88 -4.50
C GLU A 105 -3.46 9.67 -4.22
N ASP A 106 -3.31 9.31 -2.95
CA ASP A 106 -2.62 8.10 -2.49
C ASP A 106 -3.46 6.87 -2.84
N LEU A 107 -2.99 6.06 -3.80
CA LEU A 107 -3.66 4.83 -4.24
C LEU A 107 -3.67 3.74 -3.17
N ASN A 108 -2.63 3.66 -2.34
CA ASN A 108 -2.55 2.70 -1.24
C ASN A 108 -3.67 2.99 -0.24
N LYS A 109 -3.81 4.26 0.15
CA LYS A 109 -4.90 4.75 1.00
C LYS A 109 -6.27 4.47 0.39
N TRP A 110 -6.43 4.79 -0.90
CA TRP A 110 -7.69 4.60 -1.60
C TRP A 110 -8.12 3.12 -1.61
N MET A 111 -7.20 2.19 -1.85
CA MET A 111 -7.47 0.75 -1.84
C MET A 111 -7.99 0.27 -0.48
N VAL A 112 -7.41 0.75 0.63
CA VAL A 112 -7.86 0.39 1.97
C VAL A 112 -9.18 1.06 2.31
N ARG A 113 -9.31 2.36 2.06
CA ARG A 113 -10.50 3.15 2.39
C ARG A 113 -11.76 2.72 1.64
N SER A 114 -11.59 2.22 0.40
CA SER A 114 -12.68 1.64 -0.39
C SER A 114 -12.95 0.15 -0.10
N GLY A 115 -12.17 -0.47 0.79
CA GLY A 115 -12.32 -1.86 1.18
C GLY A 115 -11.83 -2.88 0.16
N HIS A 116 -11.00 -2.49 -0.80
CA HIS A 116 -10.37 -3.40 -1.76
C HIS A 116 -9.08 -4.04 -1.25
N ALA A 117 -8.50 -3.47 -0.19
CA ALA A 117 -7.38 -4.03 0.56
C ALA A 117 -7.59 -3.81 2.06
N ILE A 118 -6.78 -4.46 2.89
CA ILE A 118 -6.71 -4.22 4.33
C ILE A 118 -5.41 -3.50 4.68
N ALA A 119 -5.38 -2.79 5.82
CA ALA A 119 -4.14 -2.25 6.36
C ALA A 119 -3.21 -3.40 6.79
N TYR A 120 -1.99 -3.42 6.26
CA TYR A 120 -1.01 -4.46 6.59
C TYR A 120 -0.19 -4.07 7.81
N ARG A 121 -0.79 -4.20 8.98
CA ARG A 121 -0.26 -3.74 10.28
C ARG A 121 1.13 -4.25 10.62
N ARG A 122 1.55 -5.36 10.02
CA ARG A 122 2.90 -5.90 10.19
C ARG A 122 3.99 -4.97 9.66
N TYR A 123 3.68 -4.18 8.63
CA TYR A 123 4.64 -3.34 7.92
C TYR A 123 4.39 -1.84 8.06
N SER A 124 3.15 -1.42 8.35
CA SER A 124 2.80 -0.02 8.55
C SER A 124 1.53 0.15 9.38
N LYS A 125 1.42 1.30 10.03
CA LYS A 125 0.20 1.74 10.74
C LYS A 125 -0.54 2.85 9.98
N ASP A 126 -0.03 3.29 8.83
CA ASP A 126 -0.48 4.51 8.13
C ASP A 126 -1.94 4.44 7.68
N TYR A 127 -2.44 3.25 7.33
CA TYR A 127 -3.79 3.07 6.77
C TYR A 127 -4.80 2.45 7.74
N ILE A 128 -4.50 2.41 9.05
CA ILE A 128 -5.41 1.81 10.05
C ILE A 128 -6.73 2.57 10.11
N LEU A 129 -6.69 3.91 10.12
CA LEU A 129 -7.89 4.74 10.17
C LEU A 129 -8.74 4.60 8.90
N ASP A 130 -8.11 4.42 7.75
CA ASP A 130 -8.80 4.18 6.48
C ASP A 130 -9.48 2.81 6.44
N GLU A 131 -8.86 1.79 7.05
CA GLU A 131 -9.48 0.48 7.23
C GLU A 131 -10.69 0.55 8.18
N GLU A 132 -10.57 1.27 9.31
CA GLU A 132 -11.70 1.44 10.23
C GLU A 132 -12.85 2.20 9.54
N PHE A 133 -12.56 3.20 8.72
CA PHE A 133 -13.57 3.87 7.90
C PHE A 133 -14.27 2.88 6.96
N ALA A 134 -13.52 2.02 6.26
CA ALA A 134 -14.09 1.02 5.36
C ALA A 134 -14.98 0.00 6.10
N LYS A 135 -14.57 -0.41 7.32
CA LYS A 135 -15.35 -1.32 8.18
C LYS A 135 -16.68 -0.72 8.62
N ILE A 136 -16.64 0.51 9.15
CA ILE A 136 -17.85 1.21 9.63
C ILE A 136 -18.87 1.35 8.50
N ASN A 137 -18.39 1.70 7.28
CA ASN A 137 -19.25 1.87 6.12
C ASN A 137 -19.53 0.58 5.34
N LYS A 138 -19.01 -0.57 5.79
CA LYS A 138 -19.17 -1.88 5.15
C LYS A 138 -18.74 -1.87 3.68
N PHE A 139 -17.65 -1.18 3.34
CA PHE A 139 -17.16 -1.09 1.97
C PHE A 139 -16.37 -2.36 1.55
N GLY A 140 -16.49 -2.70 0.28
CA GLY A 140 -15.74 -3.79 -0.36
C GLY A 140 -15.75 -5.09 0.44
N LEU A 141 -14.60 -5.57 0.88
CA LEU A 141 -14.40 -6.77 1.69
C LEU A 141 -15.25 -6.76 2.98
N TRP A 142 -15.43 -5.58 3.58
CA TRP A 142 -16.13 -5.40 4.85
C TRP A 142 -17.67 -5.50 4.74
N SER A 143 -18.18 -5.60 3.50
CA SER A 143 -19.62 -5.89 3.26
C SER A 143 -19.96 -7.37 3.37
N GLY A 144 -18.98 -8.24 3.65
CA GLY A 144 -19.14 -9.67 3.75
C GLY A 144 -18.11 -10.31 4.68
N SER A 145 -17.74 -11.56 4.42
CA SER A 145 -16.71 -12.28 5.16
C SER A 145 -15.57 -12.71 4.25
N PHE A 146 -14.35 -12.66 4.77
CA PHE A 146 -13.14 -13.03 4.04
C PHE A 146 -12.06 -13.54 5.00
N ILE A 147 -11.13 -14.33 4.47
CA ILE A 147 -9.89 -14.68 5.14
C ILE A 147 -8.89 -13.56 4.86
N LYS A 148 -8.16 -13.07 5.87
CA LYS A 148 -7.11 -12.06 5.65
C LYS A 148 -6.11 -12.57 4.60
N PRO A 149 -5.67 -11.75 3.62
CA PRO A 149 -4.82 -12.20 2.52
C PRO A 149 -3.54 -12.90 3.00
N GLU A 150 -2.86 -12.37 4.02
CA GLU A 150 -1.71 -13.03 4.62
C GLU A 150 -2.02 -14.44 5.14
N LYS A 151 -3.16 -14.63 5.78
CA LYS A 151 -3.60 -15.94 6.28
C LYS A 151 -3.94 -16.87 5.11
N TRP A 152 -4.60 -16.35 4.09
CA TRP A 152 -4.96 -17.11 2.89
C TRP A 152 -3.71 -17.64 2.17
N ARG A 153 -2.66 -16.83 2.01
CA ARG A 153 -1.36 -17.26 1.42
C ARG A 153 -0.68 -18.40 2.19
N LYS A 154 -0.89 -18.49 3.50
CA LYS A 154 -0.31 -19.58 4.32
C LYS A 154 -1.09 -20.89 4.19
N MET A 155 -2.31 -20.85 3.67
CA MET A 155 -3.21 -22.00 3.55
C MET A 155 -3.19 -22.61 2.13
N ASN A 156 -2.62 -21.89 1.14
CA ASN A 156 -2.54 -22.23 -0.27
C ASN A 156 -1.12 -21.99 -0.79
#